data_7bf097946eb92764a4712203d5239066
#
_entry.id   7bf097946eb92764a4712203d5239066
#
_cell.length_a   1.000
_cell.length_b   1.000
_cell.length_c   1.000
_cell.angle_alpha   90.00
_cell.angle_beta   90.00
_cell.angle_gamma   90.00
#
_symmetry.space_group_name_H-M   'P 1'
#
loop_
_entity.id
_entity.type
_entity.pdbx_description
1 polymer ?
#
loop_
_entity_poly.entity_id
_entity_poly.type
_entity_poly.pdbx_seq_one_letter_code
_entity_poly.pdbx_strand_id
1 'polypeptide(L)'
;MTALHRLADTIAARKSADPESSWTAKLLAKGPEKCAEKFGEEAVEAIIEAVKGDRAKLTAEAADVIYHLLVMLAARDVTLADVEAELAR
;
A
#
# COMPACT_ATOMS: atom_id res chain seq x y z
N MET A 1 -13.51 13.37 2.02
CA MET A 1 -12.42 12.46 1.58
C MET A 1 -11.63 11.99 2.79
N THR A 2 -11.43 10.70 2.89
CA THR A 2 -10.69 10.10 4.00
C THR A 2 -9.18 10.14 3.76
N ALA A 3 -8.39 9.86 4.82
CA ALA A 3 -6.94 9.73 4.69
C ALA A 3 -6.58 8.63 3.68
N LEU A 4 -7.38 7.55 3.65
CA LEU A 4 -7.16 6.45 2.73
C LEU A 4 -7.32 6.88 1.28
N HIS A 5 -8.37 7.65 0.99
CA HIS A 5 -8.59 8.17 -0.37
C HIS A 5 -7.48 9.13 -0.80
N ARG A 6 -7.05 10.01 0.11
CA ARG A 6 -5.95 10.94 -0.18
C ARG A 6 -4.65 10.19 -0.47
N LEU A 7 -4.38 9.15 0.30
CA LEU A 7 -3.19 8.32 0.08
C LEU A 7 -3.25 7.63 -1.27
N ALA A 8 -4.41 7.06 -1.62
CA ALA A 8 -4.59 6.40 -2.91
C ALA A 8 -4.36 7.38 -4.08
N ASP A 9 -4.88 8.61 -3.96
CA ASP A 9 -4.69 9.64 -4.97
C ASP A 9 -3.22 10.04 -5.10
N THR A 10 -2.52 10.17 -3.97
CA THR A 10 -1.10 10.50 -3.97
C THR A 10 -0.28 9.42 -4.66
N ILE A 11 -0.56 8.15 -4.33
CA ILE A 11 0.15 7.02 -4.94
C ILE A 11 -0.09 6.98 -6.45
N ALA A 12 -1.34 7.18 -6.88
CA ALA A 12 -1.68 7.21 -8.31
C ALA A 12 -0.89 8.30 -9.04
N ALA A 13 -0.75 9.48 -8.42
CA ALA A 13 0.01 10.57 -9.00
C ALA A 13 1.49 10.24 -9.14
N ARG A 14 2.04 9.39 -8.28
CA ARG A 14 3.46 9.01 -8.32
C ARG A 14 3.81 8.04 -9.45
N LYS A 15 2.82 7.43 -10.08
CA LYS A 15 3.07 6.51 -11.20
C LYS A 15 3.79 7.18 -12.36
N SER A 16 3.52 8.47 -12.59
CA SER A 16 4.16 9.23 -13.65
C SER A 16 5.28 10.15 -13.15
N ALA A 17 5.59 10.09 -11.85
CA ALA A 17 6.63 10.93 -11.27
C ALA A 17 8.02 10.33 -11.51
N ASP A 18 9.03 11.20 -11.46
CA ASP A 18 10.43 10.77 -11.53
C ASP A 18 10.74 9.85 -10.35
N PRO A 19 11.27 8.63 -10.58
CA PRO A 19 11.64 7.73 -9.50
C PRO A 19 12.58 8.35 -8.46
N GLU A 20 13.37 9.34 -8.85
CA GLU A 20 14.26 10.03 -7.91
C GLU A 20 13.53 11.02 -7.02
N SER A 21 12.28 11.36 -7.34
CA SER A 21 11.51 12.38 -6.60
C SER A 21 10.82 11.85 -5.36
N SER A 22 10.57 10.56 -5.25
CA SER A 22 9.92 9.99 -4.07
C SER A 22 10.16 8.49 -3.97
N TRP A 23 10.05 7.98 -2.75
CA TRP A 23 10.15 6.54 -2.49
C TRP A 23 9.04 5.78 -3.24
N THR A 24 7.82 6.29 -3.22
CA THR A 24 6.69 5.64 -3.88
C THR A 24 6.92 5.54 -5.39
N ALA A 25 7.39 6.62 -6.02
CA ALA A 25 7.70 6.60 -7.45
C ALA A 25 8.80 5.58 -7.76
N LYS A 26 9.82 5.52 -6.91
CA LYS A 26 10.92 4.55 -7.07
C LYS A 26 10.40 3.12 -6.98
N LEU A 27 9.55 2.85 -5.99
CA LEU A 27 8.98 1.52 -5.78
C LEU A 27 8.12 1.09 -6.96
N LEU A 28 7.25 1.99 -7.43
CA LEU A 28 6.41 1.71 -8.61
C LEU A 28 7.25 1.43 -9.86
N ALA A 29 8.36 2.15 -10.02
CA ALA A 29 9.27 1.95 -11.16
C ALA A 29 9.93 0.56 -11.15
N LYS A 30 10.03 -0.08 -9.98
CA LYS A 30 10.61 -1.43 -9.87
C LYS A 30 9.66 -2.52 -10.36
N GLY A 31 8.39 -2.20 -10.54
CA GLY A 31 7.41 -3.12 -11.12
C GLY A 31 6.55 -3.87 -10.12
N PRO A 32 5.52 -4.58 -10.63
CA PRO A 32 4.52 -5.23 -9.78
C PRO A 32 5.09 -6.30 -8.85
N GLU A 33 6.07 -7.06 -9.30
CA GLU A 33 6.66 -8.14 -8.49
C GLU A 33 7.32 -7.59 -7.24
N LYS A 34 8.06 -6.48 -7.36
CA LYS A 34 8.71 -5.86 -6.22
C LYS A 34 7.70 -5.23 -5.28
N CYS A 35 6.66 -4.62 -5.84
CA CYS A 35 5.58 -4.04 -5.02
C CYS A 35 4.85 -5.14 -4.23
N ALA A 36 4.62 -6.30 -4.84
CA ALA A 36 3.99 -7.43 -4.17
C ALA A 36 4.89 -8.00 -3.07
N GLU A 37 6.19 -8.10 -3.33
CA GLU A 37 7.17 -8.55 -2.34
C GLU A 37 7.14 -7.66 -1.10
N LYS A 38 7.14 -6.35 -1.30
CA LYS A 38 7.09 -5.40 -0.18
C LYS A 38 5.80 -5.50 0.60
N PHE A 39 4.68 -5.67 -0.10
CA PHE A 39 3.40 -5.90 0.58
C PHE A 39 3.47 -7.16 1.45
N GLY A 40 4.02 -8.25 0.93
CA GLY A 40 4.16 -9.50 1.68
C GLY A 40 5.00 -9.34 2.93
N GLU A 41 6.13 -8.63 2.83
CA GLU A 41 7.00 -8.37 3.98
C GLU A 41 6.26 -7.63 5.09
N GLU A 42 5.54 -6.56 4.73
CA GLU A 42 4.79 -5.77 5.71
C GLU A 42 3.62 -6.55 6.31
N ALA A 43 2.97 -7.39 5.50
CA ALA A 43 1.87 -8.23 5.98
C ALA A 43 2.35 -9.21 7.05
N VAL A 44 3.52 -9.81 6.86
CA VAL A 44 4.11 -10.72 7.86
C VAL A 44 4.42 -9.96 9.15
N GLU A 45 4.97 -8.77 9.06
CA GLU A 45 5.26 -7.94 10.25
C GLU A 45 3.97 -7.62 11.03
N ALA A 46 2.89 -7.31 10.31
CA ALA A 46 1.59 -7.05 10.96
C ALA A 46 1.05 -8.30 11.65
N ILE A 47 1.19 -9.46 11.01
CA ILE A 47 0.77 -10.73 11.60
C ILE A 47 1.51 -10.99 12.91
N ILE A 48 2.82 -10.76 12.92
CA ILE A 48 3.64 -10.95 14.12
C ILE A 48 3.15 -10.07 15.26
N GLU A 49 2.89 -8.79 14.99
CA GLU A 49 2.44 -7.87 16.04
C GLU A 49 1.02 -8.20 16.51
N ALA A 50 0.17 -8.72 15.62
CA ALA A 50 -1.17 -9.17 16.00
C ALA A 50 -1.10 -10.36 16.97
N VAL A 51 -0.22 -11.31 16.69
CA VAL A 51 -0.04 -12.49 17.54
C VAL A 51 0.54 -12.08 18.90
N LYS A 52 1.48 -11.14 18.93
CA LYS A 52 2.08 -10.63 20.16
C LYS A 52 1.12 -9.79 20.99
N GLY A 53 0.10 -9.21 20.36
CA GLY A 53 -0.88 -8.39 21.06
C GLY A 53 -0.43 -6.97 21.38
N ASP A 54 0.59 -6.46 20.69
CA ASP A 54 1.07 -5.08 20.86
C ASP A 54 0.23 -4.15 20.01
N ARG A 55 -0.69 -3.41 20.64
CA ARG A 55 -1.64 -2.53 19.93
C ARG A 55 -0.94 -1.44 19.13
N ALA A 56 0.06 -0.79 19.73
CA ALA A 56 0.74 0.34 19.07
C ALA A 56 1.52 -0.12 17.85
N LYS A 57 2.26 -1.22 17.99
CA LYS A 57 3.04 -1.75 16.86
C LYS A 57 2.13 -2.32 15.78
N LEU A 58 1.05 -3.00 16.17
CA LEU A 58 0.09 -3.51 15.19
C LEU A 58 -0.54 -2.37 14.39
N THR A 59 -0.90 -1.27 15.05
CA THR A 59 -1.47 -0.11 14.37
C THR A 59 -0.49 0.45 13.33
N ALA A 60 0.79 0.59 13.71
CA ALA A 60 1.82 1.08 12.81
C ALA A 60 2.03 0.14 11.61
N GLU A 61 2.12 -1.17 11.88
CA GLU A 61 2.32 -2.15 10.81
C GLU A 61 1.09 -2.25 9.91
N ALA A 62 -0.12 -2.11 10.46
CA ALA A 62 -1.33 -2.10 9.66
C ALA A 62 -1.34 -0.92 8.68
N ALA A 63 -0.88 0.25 9.11
CA ALA A 63 -0.76 1.40 8.23
C ALA A 63 0.22 1.11 7.09
N ASP A 64 1.35 0.47 7.38
CA ASP A 64 2.33 0.08 6.36
C ASP A 64 1.75 -0.94 5.39
N VAL A 65 0.95 -1.89 5.89
CA VAL A 65 0.28 -2.88 5.04
C VAL A 65 -0.67 -2.20 4.07
N ILE A 66 -1.48 -1.26 4.56
CA ILE A 66 -2.41 -0.53 3.72
C ILE A 66 -1.66 0.28 2.66
N TYR A 67 -0.58 0.96 3.05
CA TYR A 67 0.24 1.71 2.11
C TYR A 67 0.75 0.80 0.99
N HIS A 68 1.38 -0.33 1.36
CA HIS A 68 1.94 -1.24 0.36
C HIS A 68 0.86 -1.97 -0.44
N LEU A 69 -0.31 -2.20 0.14
CA LEU A 69 -1.46 -2.72 -0.61
C LEU A 69 -1.83 -1.76 -1.74
N LEU A 70 -1.95 -0.46 -1.42
CA LEU A 70 -2.32 0.53 -2.43
C LEU A 70 -1.24 0.67 -3.51
N VAL A 71 0.03 0.59 -3.13
CA VAL A 71 1.14 0.63 -4.10
C VAL A 71 1.08 -0.59 -5.03
N MET A 72 0.89 -1.78 -4.46
CA MET A 72 0.78 -3.01 -5.24
C MET A 72 -0.39 -2.95 -6.23
N LEU A 73 -1.54 -2.46 -5.77
CA LEU A 73 -2.71 -2.31 -6.63
C LEU A 73 -2.43 -1.31 -7.75
N ALA A 74 -1.82 -0.17 -7.43
CA ALA A 74 -1.49 0.85 -8.41
C ALA A 74 -0.53 0.31 -9.49
N ALA A 75 0.39 -0.57 -9.09
CA ALA A 75 1.32 -1.19 -10.04
C ALA A 75 0.60 -2.04 -11.09
N ARG A 76 -0.63 -2.46 -10.83
CA ARG A 76 -1.47 -3.23 -11.74
C ARG A 76 -2.69 -2.44 -12.23
N ASP A 77 -2.70 -1.14 -12.03
CA ASP A 77 -3.80 -0.26 -12.45
C ASP A 77 -5.14 -0.62 -11.83
N VAL A 78 -5.12 -1.16 -10.60
CA VAL A 78 -6.31 -1.41 -9.81
C VAL A 78 -6.47 -0.24 -8.84
N THR A 79 -7.66 0.35 -8.77
CA THR A 79 -7.91 1.51 -7.93
C THR A 79 -8.56 1.11 -6.60
N LEU A 80 -8.47 2.02 -5.63
CA LEU A 80 -9.21 1.84 -4.37
C LEU A 80 -10.71 1.72 -4.64
N ALA A 81 -11.24 2.51 -5.58
CA ALA A 81 -12.65 2.44 -5.96
C ALA A 81 -13.05 1.06 -6.46
N ASP A 82 -12.16 0.40 -7.23
CA ASP A 82 -12.42 -0.98 -7.69
C ASP A 82 -12.58 -1.92 -6.52
N VAL A 83 -11.71 -1.80 -5.52
CA VAL A 83 -11.75 -2.65 -4.32
C VAL A 83 -12.99 -2.35 -3.49
N GLU A 84 -13.32 -1.07 -3.33
CA GLU A 84 -14.52 -0.66 -2.58
C GLU A 84 -15.78 -1.22 -3.22
N ALA A 85 -15.87 -1.20 -4.54
CA ALA A 85 -17.00 -1.76 -5.27
C ALA A 85 -17.14 -3.26 -4.99
N GLU A 86 -16.03 -3.98 -4.92
CA GLU A 86 -16.05 -5.41 -4.61
C GLU A 86 -16.50 -5.67 -3.18
N LEU A 87 -16.06 -4.83 -2.24
CA LEU A 87 -16.45 -4.94 -0.83
C LEU A 87 -17.93 -4.63 -0.61
N ALA A 88 -18.50 -3.78 -1.43
CA ALA A 88 -19.90 -3.36 -1.30
C ALA A 88 -20.88 -4.32 -1.96
N ARG A 89 -20.40 -5.35 -2.60
CA ARG A 89 -21.18 -6.32 -3.34
C ARG A 89 -22.06 -7.21 -2.44
#